data_5c25fa2ef72c57028e922ef9e644e9cf
#
_entry.id   5c25fa2ef72c57028e922ef9e644e9cf
#
_cell.length_a   1.000
_cell.length_b   1.000
_cell.length_c   1.000
_cell.angle_alpha   90.00
_cell.angle_beta   90.00
_cell.angle_gamma   90.00
#
_symmetry.space_group_name_H-M   'P 1'
#
loop_
_entity.id
_entity.type
_entity.pdbx_description
1 polymer ?
#
loop_
_entity_poly.entity_id
_entity_poly.type
_entity_poly.pdbx_seq_one_letter_code
_entity_poly.pdbx_strand_id
1 'polypeptide(L)'
;MRLLYSNRHGIQKPGAYIAQVSYSEGGDFGALWDSERRDIPLFAPRGMRYRPCEGDNLLMLPGESRDVCAGVLSHPGGLLPGELEICGPNGSRIKLCENGDVILNGLIVTKSGDMRKEGA
;
A
#
# COMPACT_ATOMS: atom_id res chain seq x y z
N MET A 1 -28.59 1.26 7.30
CA MET A 1 -28.18 1.06 7.75
C MET A 1 -27.79 1.06 8.28
N ARG A 2 -27.64 0.83 8.59
CA ARG A 2 -27.32 0.69 9.28
C ARG A 2 -26.91 0.61 9.88
N LEU A 3 -26.99 0.49 10.18
CA LEU A 3 -26.62 0.11 11.00
C LEU A 3 -26.51 -0.16 11.59
N LEU A 4 -26.60 -0.46 11.99
CA LEU A 4 -26.29 -0.84 12.79
C LEU A 4 -25.75 -1.45 13.17
N TYR A 5 -25.35 -1.64 13.36
CA TYR A 5 -24.82 -2.30 13.99
C TYR A 5 -24.61 -2.35 15.05
N SER A 6 -24.74 -2.57 15.45
CA SER A 6 -24.76 -2.57 16.37
C SER A 6 -24.32 -2.47 17.36
N ASN A 7 -24.08 -2.17 18.07
CA ASN A 7 -23.56 -2.13 19.09
C ASN A 7 -24.00 -2.25 20.13
N ARG A 8 -24.17 -2.53 20.49
CA ARG A 8 -24.84 -2.72 21.37
C ARG A 8 -24.28 -3.19 22.53
N HIS A 9 -23.76 -3.48 23.08
CA HIS A 9 -23.16 -4.15 24.13
C HIS A 9 -21.87 -3.50 24.57
N GLY A 10 -21.81 -2.25 24.66
CA GLY A 10 -20.68 -1.56 25.16
C GLY A 10 -19.58 -1.46 24.12
N ILE A 11 -18.69 -2.41 24.07
CA ILE A 11 -17.55 -2.30 23.15
C ILE A 11 -17.91 -2.84 21.80
N GLN A 12 -17.84 -1.99 20.82
CA GLN A 12 -18.02 -2.37 19.43
C GLN A 12 -16.70 -2.34 18.74
N LYS A 13 -16.49 -3.30 17.85
CA LYS A 13 -15.35 -3.21 16.96
C LYS A 13 -15.59 -2.05 16.02
N PRO A 14 -14.55 -1.27 15.74
CA PRO A 14 -14.67 -0.23 14.70
C PRO A 14 -14.87 -0.89 13.36
N GLY A 15 -15.27 -0.11 12.38
CA GLY A 15 -15.20 -0.51 11.00
C GLY A 15 -13.75 -0.46 10.54
N ALA A 16 -13.50 0.10 9.37
CA ALA A 16 -12.15 0.30 8.91
C ALA A 16 -11.41 1.29 9.82
N TYR A 17 -10.12 1.10 9.97
CA TYR A 17 -9.29 1.99 10.79
C TYR A 17 -7.88 2.01 10.23
N ILE A 18 -7.09 3.00 10.68
CA ILE A 18 -5.70 3.14 10.27
C ILE A 18 -4.80 2.68 11.41
N ALA A 19 -3.89 1.77 11.13
CA ALA A 19 -2.89 1.32 12.10
C ALA A 19 -1.50 1.62 11.54
N GLN A 20 -0.55 1.88 12.43
CA GLN A 20 0.81 2.17 12.01
C GLN A 20 1.68 0.94 12.23
N VAL A 21 2.52 0.62 11.24
CA VAL A 21 3.43 -0.51 11.35
C VAL A 21 4.43 -0.23 12.47
N SER A 22 4.45 -1.11 13.46
CA SER A 22 5.31 -0.97 14.63
C SER A 22 6.60 -1.75 14.48
N TYR A 23 6.61 -2.80 13.66
CA TYR A 23 7.82 -3.53 13.33
C TYR A 23 7.62 -4.24 11.99
N SER A 24 8.72 -4.45 11.29
CA SER A 24 8.70 -5.23 10.04
C SER A 24 10.06 -5.88 9.90
N GLU A 25 10.14 -7.14 10.31
CA GLU A 25 11.40 -7.88 10.27
C GLU A 25 11.11 -9.37 10.27
N GLY A 26 12.11 -10.13 9.87
CA GLY A 26 11.93 -11.57 9.74
C GLY A 26 10.89 -11.87 8.68
N GLY A 27 9.97 -12.76 9.00
CA GLY A 27 8.89 -13.12 8.08
C GLY A 27 7.58 -12.42 8.36
N ASP A 28 7.57 -11.39 9.20
CA ASP A 28 6.32 -10.83 9.73
C ASP A 28 6.42 -9.33 9.92
N PHE A 29 5.27 -8.70 10.00
CA PHE A 29 5.16 -7.31 10.42
C PHE A 29 3.98 -7.17 11.35
N GLY A 30 4.03 -6.16 12.19
CA GLY A 30 2.95 -5.87 13.11
C GLY A 30 2.55 -4.42 13.03
N ALA A 31 1.34 -4.12 13.50
CA ALA A 31 0.81 -2.79 13.46
C ALA A 31 0.10 -2.46 14.75
N LEU A 32 0.13 -1.19 15.10
CA LEU A 32 -0.42 -0.69 16.35
C LEU A 32 -1.55 0.29 16.09
N TRP A 33 -2.67 0.06 16.76
CA TRP A 33 -3.78 0.99 16.83
C TRP A 33 -4.17 1.16 18.30
N ASP A 34 -5.09 0.35 18.80
CA ASP A 34 -5.41 0.32 20.25
C ASP A 34 -4.55 -0.72 20.94
N SER A 35 -4.08 -1.71 20.22
CA SER A 35 -3.14 -2.72 20.68
C SER A 35 -2.40 -3.23 19.46
N GLU A 36 -1.32 -3.96 19.70
CA GLU A 36 -0.50 -4.46 18.60
C GLU A 36 -1.18 -5.64 17.92
N ARG A 37 -1.21 -5.61 16.61
CA ARG A 37 -1.68 -6.71 15.78
C ARG A 37 -0.48 -7.41 15.17
N ARG A 38 -0.56 -8.72 15.07
CA ARG A 38 0.49 -9.56 14.48
C ARG A 38 -0.12 -10.50 13.45
N ASP A 39 0.74 -11.09 12.65
CA ASP A 39 0.31 -12.05 11.62
C ASP A 39 -0.82 -11.49 10.77
N ILE A 40 -0.64 -10.27 10.30
CA ILE A 40 -1.68 -9.56 9.58
C ILE A 40 -1.71 -10.06 8.14
N PRO A 41 -2.84 -10.63 7.67
CA PRO A 41 -2.97 -10.94 6.25
C PRO A 41 -2.98 -9.64 5.44
N LEU A 42 -2.19 -9.61 4.38
CA LEU A 42 -2.07 -8.43 3.53
C LEU A 42 -2.69 -8.75 2.17
N PHE A 43 -3.69 -7.98 1.81
CA PHE A 43 -4.33 -8.10 0.51
C PHE A 43 -3.66 -7.16 -0.47
N ALA A 44 -3.33 -7.69 -1.65
CA ALA A 44 -2.69 -6.93 -2.72
C ALA A 44 -3.27 -7.40 -4.05
N PRO A 45 -3.08 -6.64 -5.11
CA PRO A 45 -3.48 -7.10 -6.44
C PRO A 45 -2.82 -8.42 -6.78
N ARG A 46 -3.52 -9.25 -7.53
CA ARG A 46 -3.01 -10.56 -7.89
C ARG A 46 -1.66 -10.43 -8.61
N GLY A 47 -0.71 -11.25 -8.17
CA GLY A 47 0.62 -11.24 -8.76
C GLY A 47 1.57 -10.21 -8.18
N MET A 48 1.09 -9.42 -7.22
CA MET A 48 1.93 -8.43 -6.53
C MET A 48 1.99 -8.77 -5.06
N ARG A 49 3.14 -8.59 -4.49
CA ARG A 49 3.28 -8.70 -3.04
C ARG A 49 4.34 -7.73 -2.58
N TYR A 50 4.13 -7.23 -1.38
CA TYR A 50 5.06 -6.28 -0.78
C TYR A 50 4.98 -6.41 0.72
N ARG A 51 5.98 -5.91 1.40
CA ARG A 51 5.99 -5.87 2.85
C ARG A 51 6.00 -4.42 3.29
N PRO A 52 5.06 -4.02 4.15
CA PRO A 52 5.09 -2.67 4.71
C PRO A 52 6.34 -2.44 5.53
N CYS A 53 6.76 -1.19 5.59
CA CYS A 53 7.90 -0.77 6.39
C CYS A 53 7.42 -0.18 7.70
N GLU A 54 8.28 -0.23 8.70
CA GLU A 54 8.01 0.41 9.98
C GLU A 54 7.64 1.88 9.74
N GLY A 55 6.57 2.33 10.38
CA GLY A 55 6.07 3.69 10.20
C GLY A 55 5.00 3.86 9.14
N ASP A 56 4.84 2.88 8.26
CA ASP A 56 3.76 2.95 7.26
C ASP A 56 2.40 2.92 7.95
N ASN A 57 1.43 3.58 7.31
CA ASN A 57 0.05 3.56 7.77
C ASN A 57 -0.74 2.57 6.93
N LEU A 58 -1.47 1.69 7.60
CA LEU A 58 -2.21 0.61 6.96
C LEU A 58 -3.70 0.85 7.09
N LEU A 59 -4.42 0.57 6.02
CA LEU A 59 -5.88 0.49 6.10
C LEU A 59 -6.24 -0.90 6.60
N MET A 60 -6.85 -0.97 7.78
CA MET A 60 -7.21 -2.23 8.40
C MET A 60 -8.71 -2.43 8.32
N LEU A 61 -9.10 -3.66 8.07
CA LEU A 61 -10.50 -4.06 8.02
C LEU A 61 -10.71 -5.20 9.00
N PRO A 62 -11.85 -5.20 9.72
CA PRO A 62 -12.16 -6.35 10.57
C PRO A 62 -12.45 -7.57 9.71
N GLY A 63 -11.94 -8.71 10.14
CA GLY A 63 -12.19 -9.98 9.50
C GLY A 63 -12.88 -10.92 10.46
N GLU A 64 -13.17 -12.13 10.02
CA GLU A 64 -13.86 -13.11 10.82
C GLU A 64 -13.06 -13.52 12.04
N SER A 65 -11.83 -13.92 11.85
CA SER A 65 -10.98 -14.39 12.92
C SER A 65 -9.91 -13.38 13.31
N ARG A 66 -9.55 -12.50 12.39
CA ARG A 66 -8.53 -11.48 12.63
C ARG A 66 -8.72 -10.34 11.66
N ASP A 67 -8.18 -9.20 12.02
CA ASP A 67 -8.21 -8.06 11.13
C ASP A 67 -7.23 -8.27 9.98
N VAL A 68 -7.54 -7.68 8.84
CA VAL A 68 -6.70 -7.82 7.65
C VAL A 68 -6.28 -6.44 7.16
N CYS A 69 -5.16 -6.39 6.45
CA CYS A 69 -4.67 -5.14 5.85
C CYS A 69 -5.11 -5.08 4.41
N ALA A 70 -5.78 -3.98 4.04
CA ALA A 70 -6.22 -3.75 2.67
C ALA A 70 -5.20 -2.97 1.86
N GLY A 71 -4.20 -2.37 2.49
CA GLY A 71 -3.16 -1.66 1.77
C GLY A 71 -2.45 -0.62 2.63
N VAL A 72 -1.38 -0.09 2.07
CA VAL A 72 -0.57 0.95 2.69
C VAL A 72 -1.01 2.29 2.12
N LEU A 73 -1.12 3.29 3.00
CA LEU A 73 -1.43 4.65 2.56
C LEU A 73 -0.34 5.14 1.63
N SER A 74 -0.74 5.62 0.45
CA SER A 74 0.20 6.19 -0.48
C SER A 74 -0.17 7.65 -0.77
N HIS A 75 0.80 8.38 -1.27
CA HIS A 75 0.63 9.80 -1.57
C HIS A 75 0.93 10.01 -3.04
N PRO A 76 -0.09 10.33 -3.86
CA PRO A 76 0.13 10.44 -5.30
C PRO A 76 0.74 11.76 -5.74
N GLY A 77 1.18 12.60 -4.82
CA GLY A 77 1.82 13.86 -5.18
C GLY A 77 3.00 13.63 -6.12
N GLY A 78 3.11 14.45 -7.14
CA GLY A 78 4.15 14.30 -8.15
C GLY A 78 3.75 13.44 -9.35
N LEU A 79 2.61 12.76 -9.27
CA LEU A 79 2.07 12.04 -10.42
C LEU A 79 1.04 12.91 -11.14
N LEU A 80 1.02 12.82 -12.44
CA LEU A 80 -0.04 13.45 -13.24
C LEU A 80 -1.25 12.52 -13.30
N PRO A 81 -2.44 13.07 -13.57
CA PRO A 81 -3.63 12.22 -13.62
C PRO A 81 -3.46 11.05 -14.60
N GLY A 82 -3.81 9.87 -14.13
CA GLY A 82 -3.72 8.65 -14.92
C GLY A 82 -2.40 7.93 -14.85
N GLU A 83 -1.37 8.54 -14.26
CA GLU A 83 -0.06 7.88 -14.16
C GLU A 83 -0.07 6.83 -13.06
N LEU A 84 0.74 5.81 -13.26
CA LEU A 84 0.93 4.73 -12.29
C LEU A 84 2.42 4.57 -12.03
N GLU A 85 2.78 4.45 -10.77
CA GLU A 85 4.17 4.21 -10.41
C GLU A 85 4.25 3.09 -9.37
N ILE A 86 5.20 2.18 -9.56
CA ILE A 86 5.52 1.15 -8.59
C ILE A 86 6.93 1.43 -8.11
N CYS A 87 7.08 1.60 -6.80
CA CYS A 87 8.36 1.95 -6.19
C CYS A 87 8.85 0.84 -5.29
N GLY A 88 10.14 0.59 -5.34
CA GLY A 88 10.82 -0.26 -4.39
C GLY A 88 11.80 0.56 -3.55
N PRO A 89 12.60 -0.12 -2.73
CA PRO A 89 13.58 0.58 -1.91
C PRO A 89 14.71 1.17 -2.75
N ASN A 90 15.37 2.17 -2.18
CA ASN A 90 16.54 2.80 -2.77
C ASN A 90 16.30 3.39 -4.16
N GLY A 91 15.10 3.91 -4.38
CA GLY A 91 14.81 4.64 -5.61
C GLY A 91 14.46 3.77 -6.81
N SER A 92 14.35 2.45 -6.64
CA SER A 92 13.90 1.62 -7.75
C SER A 92 12.46 1.93 -8.07
N ARG A 93 12.14 2.02 -9.36
CA ARG A 93 10.77 2.38 -9.76
C ARG A 93 10.47 1.98 -11.18
N ILE A 94 9.18 1.74 -11.40
CA ILE A 94 8.60 1.55 -12.72
C ILE A 94 7.47 2.56 -12.81
N LYS A 95 7.48 3.41 -13.84
CA LYS A 95 6.46 4.44 -13.96
C LYS A 95 5.84 4.39 -15.36
N LEU A 96 4.53 4.41 -15.41
CA LEU A 96 3.78 4.52 -16.66
C LEU A 96 3.33 5.96 -16.76
N CYS A 97 3.93 6.71 -17.69
CA CYS A 97 3.72 8.14 -17.80
C CYS A 97 2.49 8.47 -18.64
N GLU A 98 1.91 9.64 -18.42
CA GLU A 98 0.70 10.03 -19.13
C GLU A 98 0.93 10.16 -20.63
N ASN A 99 2.17 10.46 -21.07
CA ASN A 99 2.48 10.60 -22.50
C ASN A 99 2.77 9.28 -23.19
N GLY A 100 2.69 8.16 -22.44
CA GLY A 100 2.94 6.84 -22.98
C GLY A 100 4.36 6.32 -22.76
N ASP A 101 5.24 7.12 -22.19
CA ASP A 101 6.58 6.64 -21.84
C ASP A 101 6.50 5.69 -20.65
N VAL A 102 7.44 4.76 -20.58
CA VAL A 102 7.64 3.90 -19.42
C VAL A 102 9.04 4.16 -18.88
N ILE A 103 9.13 4.41 -17.59
CA ILE A 103 10.41 4.65 -16.94
C ILE A 103 10.76 3.44 -16.10
N LEU A 104 11.96 2.90 -16.31
CA LEU A 104 12.52 1.80 -15.52
C LEU A 104 13.78 2.33 -14.87
N ASN A 105 13.66 2.77 -13.63
CA ASN A 105 14.73 3.52 -12.96
C ASN A 105 15.05 4.76 -13.80
N GLY A 106 16.26 4.91 -14.27
CA GLY A 106 16.63 6.04 -15.09
C GLY A 106 16.52 5.81 -16.59
N LEU A 107 15.96 4.66 -17.02
CA LEU A 107 15.82 4.36 -18.43
C LEU A 107 14.39 4.69 -18.87
N ILE A 108 14.28 5.48 -19.94
CA ILE A 108 12.98 5.82 -20.50
C ILE A 108 12.78 5.00 -21.77
N VAL A 109 11.67 4.26 -21.83
CA VAL A 109 11.21 3.58 -23.03
C VAL A 109 10.05 4.40 -23.56
N THR A 110 10.23 5.02 -24.73
CA THR A 110 9.20 5.89 -25.29
C THR A 110 8.02 5.07 -25.79
N LYS A 111 6.90 5.75 -25.99
CA LYS A 111 5.70 5.14 -26.53
C LYS A 111 5.97 4.39 -27.85
N SER A 112 6.91 4.87 -28.64
CA SER A 112 7.26 4.23 -29.91
C SER A 112 8.31 3.12 -29.77
N GLY A 113 8.83 2.90 -28.56
CA GLY A 113 9.76 1.82 -28.31
C GLY A 113 11.23 2.23 -28.30
N ASP A 114 11.53 3.50 -28.52
CA ASP A 114 12.91 3.97 -28.41
C ASP A 114 13.33 4.05 -26.95
N MET A 115 14.62 3.90 -26.69
CA MET A 115 15.15 3.93 -25.35
C MET A 115 16.18 5.04 -25.20
N ARG A 116 16.16 5.69 -24.05
CA ARG A 116 17.14 6.71 -23.71
C ARG A 116 17.26 6.81 -22.20
N LYS A 117 18.33 7.41 -21.73
CA LYS A 117 18.49 7.65 -20.30
C LYS A 117 17.80 8.94 -19.90
N GLU A 118 17.23 8.94 -18.70
CA GLU A 118 16.62 10.12 -18.11
C GLU A 118 17.68 11.21 -17.99
N GLY A 119 17.35 12.45 -18.37
CA GLY A 119 18.27 13.56 -18.30
C GLY A 119 19.24 13.66 -19.49
N ALA A 120 19.11 12.78 -20.47
CA ALA A 120 19.96 12.81 -21.66
C ALA A 120 19.33 13.64 -22.76
#